data_fc812c43cb40ad8c203d9d95069e414d
#
_entry.id   fc812c43cb40ad8c203d9d95069e414d
#
_cell.length_a   1.000
_cell.length_b   1.000
_cell.length_c   1.000
_cell.angle_alpha   90.00
_cell.angle_beta   90.00
_cell.angle_gamma   90.00
#
_symmetry.space_group_name_H-M   'P 1'
#
loop_
_entity.id
_entity.type
_entity.pdbx_description
1 polymer ?
#
loop_
_entity_poly.entity_id
_entity_poly.type
_entity_poly.pdbx_seq_one_letter_code
_entity_poly.pdbx_strand_id
1 'polypeptide(L)'
;MDCKFEVELMEKIDSGDNRVTLYFSVPEGFTWEPSAHISLALEGYDENGEFHKDCVRKFSINTLMEENKIGITTRTDSSDSEYKKRIAKMQPGEKCTIIESGCRLPIRRENRGIVFISMGVGMSTVRPLINAIIKDSEKITSVTNICVNKTENYLYKDELGAADHIMCNSRFCHHRTDLRETIDSLNEVDKKIFYVVGSREFVQNMVVLLKEHGVAKEDIMIDKKPGILDGLYEGMSYDEIKKIVKAQKK
;
A
#
# COMPACT_ATOMS: atom_id res chain seq x y z
N MET A 1 7.95 5.96 16.74
CA MET A 1 7.93 7.29 17.36
C MET A 1 6.47 7.64 17.62
N ASP A 2 6.13 7.84 18.88
CA ASP A 2 4.80 8.32 19.26
C ASP A 2 4.78 9.86 19.10
N CYS A 3 4.63 10.30 17.85
CA CYS A 3 4.55 11.73 17.54
C CYS A 3 3.11 12.05 17.18
N LYS A 4 2.49 12.99 17.86
CA LYS A 4 1.17 13.49 17.48
C LYS A 4 1.36 14.70 16.56
N PHE A 5 0.97 14.57 15.30
CA PHE A 5 0.95 15.66 14.34
C PHE A 5 -0.49 15.95 13.91
N GLU A 6 -0.94 17.17 14.14
CA GLU A 6 -2.22 17.64 13.60
C GLU A 6 -2.06 17.89 12.09
N VAL A 7 -3.02 17.43 11.31
CA VAL A 7 -3.09 17.63 9.86
C VAL A 7 -4.49 18.09 9.48
N GLU A 8 -4.59 18.98 8.51
CA GLU A 8 -5.85 19.51 7.99
C GLU A 8 -6.14 18.92 6.61
N LEU A 9 -7.37 18.49 6.38
CA LEU A 9 -7.81 18.06 5.06
C LEU A 9 -7.84 19.27 4.11
N MET A 10 -7.03 19.26 3.09
CA MET A 10 -6.92 20.32 2.09
C MET A 10 -7.80 20.06 0.87
N GLU A 11 -7.85 18.80 0.44
CA GLU A 11 -8.53 18.39 -0.79
C GLU A 11 -9.08 16.97 -0.67
N LYS A 12 -10.25 16.75 -1.26
CA LYS A 12 -10.89 15.44 -1.35
C LYS A 12 -11.33 15.17 -2.78
N ILE A 13 -10.90 14.04 -3.32
CA ILE A 13 -11.19 13.64 -4.69
C ILE A 13 -11.98 12.32 -4.68
N ASP A 14 -13.09 12.28 -5.41
CA ASP A 14 -13.76 11.02 -5.73
C ASP A 14 -12.90 10.26 -6.75
N SER A 15 -12.38 9.11 -6.33
CA SER A 15 -11.52 8.26 -7.17
C SER A 15 -12.30 7.13 -7.85
N GLY A 16 -13.63 7.20 -7.84
CA GLY A 16 -14.52 6.19 -8.41
C GLY A 16 -14.55 4.86 -7.63
N ASP A 17 -15.47 3.96 -7.93
CA ASP A 17 -15.62 2.65 -7.29
C ASP A 17 -15.72 2.72 -5.77
N ASN A 18 -16.45 3.70 -5.24
CA ASN A 18 -16.56 3.99 -3.81
C ASN A 18 -15.18 4.19 -3.13
N ARG A 19 -14.25 4.84 -3.82
CA ARG A 19 -12.94 5.22 -3.30
C ARG A 19 -12.83 6.73 -3.23
N VAL A 20 -12.19 7.22 -2.17
CA VAL A 20 -11.84 8.63 -2.03
C VAL A 20 -10.34 8.76 -1.81
N THR A 21 -9.76 9.78 -2.42
CA THR A 21 -8.40 10.24 -2.13
C THR A 21 -8.49 11.53 -1.35
N LEU A 22 -7.79 11.58 -0.22
CA LEU A 22 -7.75 12.71 0.69
C LEU A 22 -6.33 13.22 0.76
N TYR A 23 -6.14 14.53 0.61
CA TYR A 23 -4.85 15.18 0.75
C TYR A 23 -4.87 16.11 1.96
N PHE A 24 -3.91 15.88 2.84
CA PHE A 24 -3.74 16.64 4.08
C PHE A 24 -2.51 17.53 3.99
N SER A 25 -2.51 18.59 4.81
CA SER A 25 -1.35 19.45 5.04
C SER A 25 -0.17 18.65 5.59
N VAL A 26 1.05 19.12 5.33
CA VAL A 26 2.27 18.57 5.91
C VAL A 26 2.63 19.38 7.14
N PRO A 27 2.57 18.81 8.35
CA PRO A 27 2.95 19.52 9.56
C PRO A 27 4.48 19.68 9.65
N GLU A 28 4.91 20.72 10.29
CA GLU A 28 6.34 20.99 10.49
C GLU A 28 7.06 19.81 11.16
N GLY A 29 8.19 19.43 10.60
CA GLY A 29 9.02 18.33 11.11
C GLY A 29 8.51 16.92 10.76
N PHE A 30 7.37 16.77 10.10
CA PHE A 30 6.91 15.46 9.64
C PHE A 30 7.57 15.07 8.33
N THR A 31 8.21 13.92 8.30
CA THR A 31 8.86 13.36 7.11
C THR A 31 8.45 11.91 6.90
N TRP A 32 8.49 11.44 5.65
CA TRP A 32 8.19 10.05 5.32
C TRP A 32 8.96 9.55 4.10
N GLU A 33 9.17 8.26 4.07
CA GLU A 33 9.74 7.54 2.94
C GLU A 33 8.65 7.08 1.97
N PRO A 34 8.98 6.80 0.69
CA PRO A 34 8.04 6.17 -0.24
C PRO A 34 7.42 4.91 0.38
N SER A 35 6.11 4.70 0.21
CA SER A 35 5.31 3.64 0.83
C SER A 35 5.14 3.70 2.36
N ALA A 36 5.52 4.76 3.01
CA ALA A 36 5.24 4.92 4.43
C ALA A 36 3.74 4.78 4.73
N HIS A 37 3.44 4.36 5.94
CA HIS A 37 2.08 4.32 6.45
C HIS A 37 1.94 5.18 7.69
N ILE A 38 0.74 5.68 7.91
CA ILE A 38 0.36 6.45 9.10
C ILE A 38 -0.82 5.78 9.81
N SER A 39 -0.90 5.96 11.12
CA SER A 39 -2.13 5.76 11.88
C SER A 39 -2.80 7.13 12.02
N LEU A 40 -3.90 7.30 11.29
CA LEU A 40 -4.69 8.53 11.27
C LEU A 40 -5.84 8.40 12.26
N ALA A 41 -5.90 9.32 13.21
CA ALA A 41 -6.90 9.41 14.26
C ALA A 41 -7.88 10.54 13.95
N LEU A 42 -9.17 10.23 14.00
CA LEU A 42 -10.25 11.21 13.95
C LEU A 42 -10.52 11.76 15.35
N GLU A 43 -11.19 12.90 15.43
CA GLU A 43 -11.67 13.49 16.69
C GLU A 43 -12.38 12.45 17.56
N GLY A 44 -12.14 12.51 18.88
CA GLY A 44 -12.63 11.54 19.83
C GLY A 44 -11.75 10.32 20.03
N TYR A 45 -10.55 10.25 19.44
CA TYR A 45 -9.65 9.12 19.64
C TYR A 45 -8.99 9.07 21.02
N ASP A 46 -8.92 10.19 21.72
CA ASP A 46 -8.27 10.36 23.03
C ASP A 46 -9.16 11.26 23.91
N GLU A 47 -10.31 10.73 24.33
CA GLU A 47 -11.27 11.45 25.16
C GLU A 47 -11.15 11.00 26.62
N ASN A 48 -11.09 11.97 27.55
CA ASN A 48 -11.00 11.72 29.00
C ASN A 48 -9.84 10.82 29.41
N GLY A 49 -8.75 10.77 28.61
CA GLY A 49 -7.60 9.89 28.86
C GLY A 49 -7.82 8.44 28.42
N GLU A 50 -8.94 8.14 27.76
CA GLU A 50 -9.22 6.82 27.17
C GLU A 50 -8.93 6.81 25.67
N PHE A 51 -8.15 5.82 25.23
CA PHE A 51 -7.80 5.64 23.81
C PHE A 51 -8.89 4.84 23.06
N HIS A 52 -9.60 5.53 22.16
CA HIS A 52 -10.65 4.95 21.34
C HIS A 52 -10.12 4.42 20.01
N LYS A 53 -9.76 3.16 20.00
CA LYS A 53 -9.18 2.47 18.83
C LYS A 53 -10.07 2.52 17.59
N ASP A 54 -11.36 2.64 17.75
CA ASP A 54 -12.32 2.72 16.64
C ASP A 54 -12.22 4.04 15.88
N CYS A 55 -11.66 5.07 16.48
CA CYS A 55 -11.34 6.35 15.86
C CYS A 55 -9.99 6.38 15.16
N VAL A 56 -9.28 5.23 15.02
CA VAL A 56 -7.95 5.18 14.42
C VAL A 56 -7.89 4.11 13.33
N ARG A 57 -7.30 4.45 12.19
CA ARG A 57 -7.01 3.49 11.10
C ARG A 57 -5.64 3.75 10.48
N LYS A 58 -5.04 2.68 9.97
CA LYS A 58 -3.77 2.74 9.23
C LYS A 58 -4.03 2.93 7.73
N PHE A 59 -3.26 3.84 7.15
CA PHE A 59 -3.26 4.13 5.71
C PHE A 59 -1.84 4.23 5.19
N SER A 60 -1.62 3.80 3.96
CA SER A 60 -0.40 4.10 3.23
C SER A 60 -0.46 5.53 2.71
N ILE A 61 0.65 6.25 2.80
CA ILE A 61 0.81 7.54 2.15
C ILE A 61 1.06 7.27 0.65
N ASN A 62 0.27 7.91 -0.20
CA ASN A 62 0.33 7.73 -1.65
C ASN A 62 1.13 8.83 -2.38
N THR A 63 1.73 9.74 -1.64
CA THR A 63 2.53 10.86 -2.14
C THR A 63 3.99 10.73 -1.74
N LEU A 64 4.87 11.39 -2.49
CA LEU A 64 6.25 11.64 -2.09
C LEU A 64 6.34 12.93 -1.28
N MET A 65 7.43 13.11 -0.51
CA MET A 65 7.69 14.32 0.30
C MET A 65 7.63 15.61 -0.53
N GLU A 66 8.22 15.60 -1.72
CA GLU A 66 8.27 16.74 -2.61
C GLU A 66 6.92 17.14 -3.22
N GLU A 67 5.90 16.30 -3.12
CA GLU A 67 4.53 16.67 -3.48
C GLU A 67 3.88 17.61 -2.46
N ASN A 68 4.55 17.85 -1.32
CA ASN A 68 4.15 18.77 -0.26
C ASN A 68 2.71 18.58 0.22
N LYS A 69 2.26 17.34 0.25
CA LYS A 69 0.94 16.91 0.76
C LYS A 69 0.97 15.45 1.20
N ILE A 70 0.24 15.12 2.26
CA ILE A 70 0.06 13.75 2.71
C ILE A 70 -1.20 13.20 2.08
N GLY A 71 -1.04 12.34 1.08
CA GLY A 71 -2.16 11.71 0.38
C GLY A 71 -2.49 10.33 0.92
N ILE A 72 -3.78 10.02 1.07
CA ILE A 72 -4.27 8.67 1.34
C ILE A 72 -5.43 8.34 0.42
N THR A 73 -5.56 7.07 0.02
CA THR A 73 -6.74 6.60 -0.71
C THR A 73 -7.40 5.46 0.05
N THR A 74 -8.71 5.51 0.19
CA THR A 74 -9.47 4.46 0.90
C THR A 74 -10.79 4.16 0.23
N ARG A 75 -11.31 2.94 0.46
CA ARG A 75 -12.69 2.59 0.11
C ARG A 75 -13.64 3.08 1.19
N THR A 76 -14.80 3.57 0.77
CA THR A 76 -15.84 4.09 1.66
C THR A 76 -16.97 3.09 1.92
N ASP A 77 -17.13 2.11 1.02
CA ASP A 77 -18.22 1.09 1.05
C ASP A 77 -17.85 -0.22 1.76
N SER A 78 -16.60 -0.42 2.13
CA SER A 78 -16.07 -1.75 2.47
C SER A 78 -16.36 -2.24 3.88
N SER A 79 -17.09 -1.49 4.70
CA SER A 79 -17.48 -1.91 6.06
C SER A 79 -18.50 -0.97 6.70
N ASP A 80 -19.28 -1.47 7.67
CA ASP A 80 -20.12 -0.67 8.58
C ASP A 80 -19.31 0.16 9.60
N SER A 81 -18.01 0.32 9.37
CA SER A 81 -17.11 1.05 10.26
C SER A 81 -17.48 2.53 10.31
N GLU A 82 -17.83 3.01 11.49
CA GLU A 82 -18.09 4.45 11.74
C GLU A 82 -16.91 5.32 11.31
N TYR A 83 -15.67 4.85 11.49
CA TYR A 83 -14.49 5.55 10.98
C TYR A 83 -14.59 5.83 9.48
N LYS A 84 -14.96 4.82 8.69
CA LYS A 84 -15.06 4.98 7.23
C LYS A 84 -16.21 5.87 6.82
N LYS A 85 -17.32 5.84 7.52
CA LYS A 85 -18.44 6.77 7.30
C LYS A 85 -18.03 8.21 7.61
N ARG A 86 -17.27 8.42 8.68
CA ARG A 86 -16.76 9.75 9.07
C ARG A 86 -15.77 10.28 8.06
N ILE A 87 -14.74 9.49 7.70
CA ILE A 87 -13.73 9.93 6.72
C ILE A 87 -14.31 10.17 5.32
N ALA A 88 -15.33 9.40 4.93
CA ALA A 88 -16.05 9.62 3.68
C ALA A 88 -16.84 10.95 3.65
N LYS A 89 -17.29 11.43 4.80
CA LYS A 89 -18.03 12.70 4.95
C LYS A 89 -17.14 13.91 5.17
N MET A 90 -15.87 13.67 5.50
CA MET A 90 -14.91 14.71 5.83
C MET A 90 -14.81 15.78 4.74
N GLN A 91 -14.74 17.05 5.15
CA GLN A 91 -14.67 18.21 4.27
C GLN A 91 -13.32 18.93 4.41
N PRO A 92 -12.85 19.65 3.39
CA PRO A 92 -11.68 20.52 3.50
C PRO A 92 -11.83 21.49 4.70
N GLY A 93 -10.73 21.68 5.44
CA GLY A 93 -10.66 22.44 6.69
C GLY A 93 -10.81 21.60 7.95
N GLU A 94 -11.33 20.36 7.86
CA GLU A 94 -11.43 19.47 9.02
C GLU A 94 -10.07 18.83 9.35
N LYS A 95 -9.85 18.59 10.64
CA LYS A 95 -8.57 18.15 11.18
C LYS A 95 -8.58 16.69 11.62
N CYS A 96 -7.40 16.09 11.53
CA CYS A 96 -7.09 14.76 12.04
C CYS A 96 -5.74 14.78 12.75
N THR A 97 -5.40 13.68 13.42
CA THR A 97 -4.09 13.53 14.07
C THR A 97 -3.38 12.30 13.54
N ILE A 98 -2.14 12.47 13.10
CA ILE A 98 -1.23 11.34 12.86
C ILE A 98 -0.61 10.97 14.20
N ILE A 99 -0.83 9.73 14.64
CA ILE A 99 -0.35 9.23 15.94
C ILE A 99 0.77 8.20 15.81
N GLU A 100 1.01 7.67 14.62
CA GLU A 100 2.07 6.70 14.32
C GLU A 100 2.43 6.81 12.86
N SER A 101 3.71 6.67 12.53
CA SER A 101 4.20 6.54 11.17
C SER A 101 5.28 5.46 11.08
N GLY A 102 5.49 4.90 9.89
CA GLY A 102 6.55 3.94 9.63
C GLY A 102 6.54 3.45 8.19
N CYS A 103 7.59 2.75 7.78
CA CYS A 103 7.70 2.12 6.47
C CYS A 103 7.93 0.61 6.63
N ARG A 104 7.26 -0.20 5.79
CA ARG A 104 7.44 -1.67 5.76
C ARG A 104 7.89 -2.19 4.41
N LEU A 105 7.85 -1.36 3.40
CA LEU A 105 8.22 -1.71 2.04
C LEU A 105 9.29 -0.75 1.52
N PRO A 106 10.51 -0.75 2.11
CA PRO A 106 11.61 0.04 1.56
C PRO A 106 11.97 -0.44 0.15
N ILE A 107 12.41 0.49 -0.70
CA ILE A 107 12.91 0.13 -2.03
C ILE A 107 14.25 -0.62 -1.86
N ARG A 108 14.30 -1.85 -2.36
CA ARG A 108 15.53 -2.65 -2.39
C ARG A 108 16.28 -2.37 -3.69
N ARG A 109 17.51 -1.86 -3.57
CA ARG A 109 18.38 -1.45 -4.67
C ARG A 109 19.55 -2.42 -4.80
N GLU A 110 19.35 -3.51 -5.56
CA GLU A 110 20.25 -4.68 -5.59
C GLU A 110 20.71 -5.06 -7.01
N ASN A 111 20.70 -4.13 -7.96
CA ASN A 111 20.94 -4.38 -9.37
C ASN A 111 19.98 -5.46 -9.96
N ARG A 112 18.73 -5.42 -9.54
CA ARG A 112 17.69 -6.38 -9.92
C ARG A 112 16.44 -5.65 -10.43
N GLY A 113 15.60 -6.37 -11.16
CA GLY A 113 14.29 -5.90 -11.55
C GLY A 113 13.32 -5.85 -10.36
N ILE A 114 12.37 -4.93 -10.39
CA ILE A 114 11.29 -4.83 -9.40
C ILE A 114 9.96 -5.13 -10.08
N VAL A 115 9.16 -5.99 -9.46
CA VAL A 115 7.79 -6.29 -9.88
C VAL A 115 6.83 -5.88 -8.77
N PHE A 116 6.00 -4.89 -9.04
CA PHE A 116 4.89 -4.51 -8.16
C PHE A 116 3.63 -5.27 -8.58
N ILE A 117 2.97 -5.91 -7.63
CA ILE A 117 1.68 -6.59 -7.83
C ILE A 117 0.70 -6.01 -6.83
N SER A 118 -0.24 -5.21 -7.30
CA SER A 118 -1.18 -4.52 -6.42
C SER A 118 -2.64 -4.80 -6.79
N MET A 119 -3.53 -4.77 -5.80
CA MET A 119 -4.97 -4.90 -6.03
C MET A 119 -5.74 -3.72 -5.42
N GLY A 120 -6.57 -3.08 -6.25
CA GLY A 120 -7.47 -2.00 -5.86
C GLY A 120 -6.73 -0.84 -5.18
N VAL A 121 -7.09 -0.49 -3.94
CA VAL A 121 -6.43 0.59 -3.18
C VAL A 121 -4.97 0.28 -2.79
N GLY A 122 -4.50 -0.95 -2.97
CA GLY A 122 -3.09 -1.30 -2.78
C GLY A 122 -2.16 -0.52 -3.70
N MET A 123 -2.66 -0.02 -4.83
CA MET A 123 -1.91 0.85 -5.75
C MET A 123 -1.46 2.15 -5.07
N SER A 124 -2.17 2.62 -4.05
CA SER A 124 -1.76 3.80 -3.26
C SER A 124 -0.43 3.61 -2.52
N THR A 125 -0.08 2.38 -2.17
CA THR A 125 1.22 2.05 -1.57
C THR A 125 2.32 1.95 -2.64
N VAL A 126 1.96 1.49 -3.83
CA VAL A 126 2.90 1.24 -4.93
C VAL A 126 3.26 2.52 -5.69
N ARG A 127 2.30 3.43 -5.88
CA ARG A 127 2.53 4.70 -6.61
C ARG A 127 3.78 5.47 -6.15
N PRO A 128 3.98 5.78 -4.86
CA PRO A 128 5.16 6.52 -4.43
C PRO A 128 6.46 5.73 -4.62
N LEU A 129 6.43 4.40 -4.59
CA LEU A 129 7.61 3.57 -4.89
C LEU A 129 8.01 3.70 -6.35
N ILE A 130 7.04 3.59 -7.29
CA ILE A 130 7.29 3.77 -8.71
C ILE A 130 7.84 5.18 -8.99
N ASN A 131 7.20 6.21 -8.45
CA ASN A 131 7.61 7.59 -8.66
C ASN A 131 9.02 7.88 -8.10
N ALA A 132 9.36 7.30 -6.96
CA ALA A 132 10.71 7.41 -6.41
C ALA A 132 11.76 6.70 -7.29
N ILE A 133 11.41 5.55 -7.88
CA ILE A 133 12.31 4.82 -8.79
C ILE A 133 12.47 5.55 -10.12
N ILE A 134 11.41 6.17 -10.66
CA ILE A 134 11.50 6.98 -11.87
C ILE A 134 12.47 8.16 -11.68
N LYS A 135 12.48 8.76 -10.49
CA LYS A 135 13.38 9.87 -10.15
C LYS A 135 14.83 9.42 -9.94
N ASP A 136 14.99 8.28 -9.32
CA ASP A 136 16.28 7.67 -9.07
C ASP A 136 16.19 6.17 -9.27
N SER A 137 16.74 5.69 -10.38
CA SER A 137 16.76 4.28 -10.76
C SER A 137 18.08 3.57 -10.41
N GLU A 138 18.95 4.17 -9.61
CA GLU A 138 20.23 3.55 -9.25
C GLU A 138 20.02 2.14 -8.70
N LYS A 139 20.77 1.17 -9.24
CA LYS A 139 20.71 -0.28 -8.89
C LYS A 139 19.34 -0.94 -9.09
N ILE A 140 18.53 -0.42 -10.01
CA ILE A 140 17.27 -1.04 -10.45
C ILE A 140 17.36 -1.23 -11.97
N THR A 141 17.21 -2.47 -12.43
CA THR A 141 17.40 -2.79 -13.86
C THR A 141 16.11 -2.67 -14.67
N SER A 142 14.96 -2.85 -14.05
CA SER A 142 13.65 -2.74 -14.69
C SER A 142 12.54 -2.62 -13.63
N VAL A 143 11.41 -2.06 -14.03
CA VAL A 143 10.19 -2.01 -13.21
C VAL A 143 9.03 -2.60 -14.01
N THR A 144 8.31 -3.54 -13.41
CA THR A 144 7.03 -4.03 -13.92
C THR A 144 5.95 -3.74 -12.88
N ASN A 145 4.89 -3.05 -13.27
CA ASN A 145 3.75 -2.77 -12.41
C ASN A 145 2.54 -3.58 -12.89
N ILE A 146 2.05 -4.48 -12.06
CA ILE A 146 0.87 -5.31 -12.32
C ILE A 146 -0.25 -4.81 -11.40
N CYS A 147 -1.23 -4.14 -11.97
CA CYS A 147 -2.35 -3.58 -11.23
C CYS A 147 -3.63 -4.39 -11.49
N VAL A 148 -4.22 -4.94 -10.42
CA VAL A 148 -5.44 -5.75 -10.50
C VAL A 148 -6.63 -4.96 -9.99
N ASN A 149 -7.69 -4.84 -10.78
CA ASN A 149 -8.95 -4.26 -10.33
C ASN A 149 -10.13 -4.96 -10.99
N LYS A 150 -11.23 -5.15 -10.23
CA LYS A 150 -12.48 -5.75 -10.72
C LYS A 150 -13.21 -4.89 -11.74
N THR A 151 -12.93 -3.61 -11.73
CA THR A 151 -13.44 -2.64 -12.70
C THR A 151 -12.28 -2.10 -13.52
N GLU A 152 -12.54 -1.47 -14.66
CA GLU A 152 -11.49 -0.85 -15.46
C GLU A 152 -11.01 0.49 -14.89
N ASN A 153 -11.54 0.91 -13.75
CA ASN A 153 -11.15 2.13 -13.06
C ASN A 153 -9.90 1.89 -12.21
N TYR A 154 -8.72 1.89 -12.83
CA TYR A 154 -7.44 1.73 -12.16
C TYR A 154 -6.95 3.05 -11.60
N LEU A 155 -6.58 3.05 -10.30
CA LEU A 155 -5.97 4.23 -9.67
C LEU A 155 -4.66 4.59 -10.37
N TYR A 156 -4.47 5.88 -10.64
CA TYR A 156 -3.25 6.46 -11.24
C TYR A 156 -2.93 5.91 -12.64
N LYS A 157 -3.92 5.40 -13.38
CA LYS A 157 -3.70 4.78 -14.70
C LYS A 157 -2.99 5.72 -15.67
N ASP A 158 -3.45 6.97 -15.76
CA ASP A 158 -2.90 7.96 -16.70
C ASP A 158 -1.48 8.38 -16.28
N GLU A 159 -1.24 8.59 -14.98
CA GLU A 159 0.07 8.92 -14.44
C GLU A 159 1.09 7.81 -14.73
N LEU A 160 0.69 6.57 -14.49
CA LEU A 160 1.54 5.40 -14.70
C LEU A 160 1.74 5.07 -16.18
N GLY A 161 0.73 5.28 -17.02
CA GLY A 161 0.84 5.12 -18.46
C GLY A 161 1.82 6.14 -19.09
N ALA A 162 1.88 7.36 -18.58
CA ALA A 162 2.87 8.35 -18.99
C ALA A 162 4.31 7.94 -18.60
N ALA A 163 4.47 7.14 -17.56
CA ALA A 163 5.76 6.62 -17.08
C ALA A 163 6.25 5.37 -17.84
N ASP A 164 5.40 4.74 -18.65
CA ASP A 164 5.69 3.48 -19.37
C ASP A 164 6.85 3.58 -20.38
N HIS A 165 7.38 4.78 -20.66
CA HIS A 165 8.34 4.97 -21.75
C HIS A 165 9.81 4.79 -21.37
N ILE A 166 10.18 4.72 -20.08
CA ILE A 166 11.59 4.78 -19.70
C ILE A 166 12.07 3.57 -18.89
N MET A 167 11.32 3.10 -17.90
CA MET A 167 11.73 1.97 -17.04
C MET A 167 10.57 1.15 -16.47
N CYS A 168 9.35 1.68 -16.49
CA CYS A 168 8.18 1.03 -15.90
C CYS A 168 7.26 0.49 -17.00
N ASN A 169 6.96 -0.80 -16.95
CA ASN A 169 5.98 -1.44 -17.82
C ASN A 169 4.74 -1.76 -16.99
N SER A 170 3.63 -1.07 -17.25
CA SER A 170 2.38 -1.27 -16.52
C SER A 170 1.46 -2.26 -17.22
N ARG A 171 0.96 -3.23 -16.46
CA ARG A 171 -0.03 -4.22 -16.88
C ARG A 171 -1.29 -4.08 -16.03
N PHE A 172 -2.43 -3.94 -16.68
CA PHE A 172 -3.73 -3.77 -16.03
C PHE A 172 -4.55 -5.04 -16.21
N CYS A 173 -4.76 -5.78 -15.13
CA CYS A 173 -5.46 -7.06 -15.10
C CYS A 173 -6.87 -6.87 -14.55
N HIS A 174 -7.87 -7.32 -15.29
CA HIS A 174 -9.27 -7.27 -14.88
C HIS A 174 -9.70 -8.57 -14.18
N HIS A 175 -9.24 -9.70 -14.69
CA HIS A 175 -9.56 -11.03 -14.17
C HIS A 175 -8.36 -11.72 -13.52
N ARG A 176 -8.64 -12.76 -12.73
CA ARG A 176 -7.57 -13.60 -12.13
C ARG A 176 -6.76 -14.36 -13.19
N THR A 177 -7.40 -14.70 -14.31
CA THR A 177 -6.74 -15.32 -15.46
C THR A 177 -5.68 -14.41 -16.05
N ASP A 178 -6.03 -13.15 -16.32
CA ASP A 178 -5.10 -12.16 -16.90
C ASP A 178 -3.88 -11.96 -15.99
N LEU A 179 -4.11 -11.93 -14.66
CA LEU A 179 -3.03 -11.84 -13.69
C LEU A 179 -2.11 -13.05 -13.75
N ARG A 180 -2.66 -14.28 -13.82
CA ARG A 180 -1.87 -15.50 -13.87
C ARG A 180 -1.06 -15.54 -15.16
N GLU A 181 -1.67 -15.31 -16.31
CA GLU A 181 -0.98 -15.23 -17.61
C GLU A 181 0.14 -14.16 -17.61
N THR A 182 -0.12 -13.02 -16.96
CA THR A 182 0.89 -11.96 -16.83
C THR A 182 2.08 -12.45 -16.00
N ILE A 183 1.84 -13.15 -14.89
CA ILE A 183 2.90 -13.69 -14.03
C ILE A 183 3.63 -14.83 -14.75
N ASP A 184 2.91 -15.74 -15.43
CA ASP A 184 3.47 -16.82 -16.22
C ASP A 184 4.40 -16.30 -17.34
N SER A 185 4.13 -15.10 -17.85
CA SER A 185 4.95 -14.45 -18.88
C SER A 185 6.22 -13.75 -18.35
N LEU A 186 6.41 -13.66 -17.02
CA LEU A 186 7.60 -13.04 -16.45
C LEU A 186 8.83 -13.93 -16.61
N ASN A 187 9.83 -13.41 -17.31
CA ASN A 187 11.12 -14.09 -17.44
C ASN A 187 12.05 -13.74 -16.26
N GLU A 188 13.05 -14.59 -16.00
CA GLU A 188 14.13 -14.34 -15.04
C GLU A 188 13.60 -13.91 -13.66
N VAL A 189 12.63 -14.65 -13.13
CA VAL A 189 11.99 -14.34 -11.83
C VAL A 189 13.00 -14.32 -10.68
N ASP A 190 14.06 -15.10 -10.77
CA ASP A 190 15.20 -15.15 -9.84
C ASP A 190 16.03 -13.85 -9.81
N LYS A 191 15.92 -13.02 -10.86
CA LYS A 191 16.56 -11.70 -10.94
C LYS A 191 15.64 -10.55 -10.55
N LYS A 192 14.51 -10.83 -9.92
CA LYS A 192 13.49 -9.83 -9.58
C LYS A 192 13.14 -9.84 -8.10
N ILE A 193 12.69 -8.70 -7.62
CA ILE A 193 12.13 -8.50 -6.27
C ILE A 193 10.66 -8.17 -6.43
N PHE A 194 9.80 -8.87 -5.74
CA PHE A 194 8.35 -8.77 -5.86
C PHE A 194 7.75 -8.03 -4.67
N TYR A 195 6.99 -6.99 -4.93
CA TYR A 195 6.24 -6.22 -3.93
C TYR A 195 4.75 -6.52 -4.09
N VAL A 196 4.15 -7.14 -3.10
CA VAL A 196 2.74 -7.57 -3.16
C VAL A 196 1.90 -6.78 -2.17
N VAL A 197 0.91 -6.04 -2.67
CA VAL A 197 0.05 -5.16 -1.88
C VAL A 197 -1.42 -5.37 -2.21
N GLY A 198 -2.23 -5.68 -1.20
CA GLY A 198 -3.66 -5.89 -1.39
C GLY A 198 -4.38 -6.45 -0.18
N SER A 199 -5.57 -7.02 -0.40
CA SER A 199 -6.31 -7.72 0.64
C SER A 199 -5.52 -8.92 1.17
N ARG A 200 -5.90 -9.43 2.34
CA ARG A 200 -5.25 -10.61 2.94
C ARG A 200 -5.26 -11.80 1.99
N GLU A 201 -6.43 -12.10 1.44
CA GLU A 201 -6.62 -13.19 0.50
C GLU A 201 -5.77 -13.01 -0.76
N PHE A 202 -5.73 -11.78 -1.29
CA PHE A 202 -4.91 -11.47 -2.46
C PHE A 202 -3.43 -11.71 -2.19
N VAL A 203 -2.89 -11.17 -1.09
CA VAL A 203 -1.48 -11.35 -0.72
C VAL A 203 -1.16 -12.83 -0.51
N GLN A 204 -2.02 -13.59 0.17
CA GLN A 204 -1.84 -15.02 0.38
C GLN A 204 -1.76 -15.77 -0.97
N ASN A 205 -2.71 -15.53 -1.87
CA ASN A 205 -2.75 -16.19 -3.17
C ASN A 205 -1.52 -15.82 -4.03
N MET A 206 -1.06 -14.57 -3.95
CA MET A 206 0.13 -14.13 -4.68
C MET A 206 1.41 -14.74 -4.14
N VAL A 207 1.57 -14.84 -2.83
CA VAL A 207 2.74 -15.51 -2.22
C VAL A 207 2.81 -16.97 -2.65
N VAL A 208 1.68 -17.68 -2.66
CA VAL A 208 1.62 -19.07 -3.14
C VAL A 208 1.99 -19.15 -4.62
N LEU A 209 1.38 -18.29 -5.45
CA LEU A 209 1.66 -18.29 -6.90
C LEU A 209 3.12 -17.97 -7.21
N LEU A 210 3.72 -16.98 -6.55
CA LEU A 210 5.12 -16.63 -6.73
C LEU A 210 6.06 -17.78 -6.30
N LYS A 211 5.72 -18.45 -5.21
CA LYS A 211 6.45 -19.66 -4.77
C LYS A 211 6.38 -20.77 -5.81
N GLU A 212 5.20 -21.02 -6.41
CA GLU A 212 5.03 -22.00 -7.50
C GLU A 212 5.91 -21.65 -8.71
N HIS A 213 6.19 -20.36 -8.95
CA HIS A 213 7.10 -19.89 -10.00
C HIS A 213 8.58 -19.86 -9.58
N GLY A 214 8.91 -20.41 -8.42
CA GLY A 214 10.29 -20.51 -7.94
C GLY A 214 10.86 -19.22 -7.36
N VAL A 215 10.03 -18.21 -7.06
CA VAL A 215 10.48 -16.99 -6.39
C VAL A 215 10.86 -17.32 -4.94
N ALA A 216 12.08 -16.97 -4.54
CA ALA A 216 12.54 -17.17 -3.18
C ALA A 216 11.77 -16.26 -2.19
N LYS A 217 11.57 -16.74 -0.97
CA LYS A 217 10.84 -15.99 0.07
C LYS A 217 11.46 -14.61 0.30
N GLU A 218 12.76 -14.53 0.31
CA GLU A 218 13.56 -13.32 0.52
C GLU A 218 13.32 -12.26 -0.55
N ASP A 219 12.84 -12.67 -1.72
CA ASP A 219 12.54 -11.80 -2.85
C ASP A 219 11.09 -11.36 -2.91
N ILE A 220 10.29 -11.73 -1.91
CA ILE A 220 8.90 -11.30 -1.78
C ILE A 220 8.77 -10.29 -0.63
N MET A 221 8.30 -9.10 -0.95
CA MET A 221 8.01 -8.01 0.00
C MET A 221 6.49 -7.84 0.14
N ILE A 222 6.01 -7.78 1.37
CA ILE A 222 4.58 -7.52 1.66
C ILE A 222 4.41 -6.41 2.71
N ASP A 223 3.32 -5.66 2.64
CA ASP A 223 2.99 -4.56 3.57
C ASP A 223 2.46 -5.04 4.93
N LYS A 224 2.82 -6.23 5.35
CA LYS A 224 2.33 -6.85 6.58
C LYS A 224 3.39 -6.86 7.68
N LYS A 225 2.96 -7.19 8.90
CA LYS A 225 3.87 -7.34 10.05
C LYS A 225 4.89 -8.46 9.80
N PRO A 226 6.11 -8.34 10.35
CA PRO A 226 7.09 -9.43 10.33
C PRO A 226 6.48 -10.77 10.78
N GLY A 227 6.93 -11.87 10.19
CA GLY A 227 6.44 -13.24 10.45
C GLY A 227 5.17 -13.63 9.67
N ILE A 228 4.45 -12.68 9.07
CA ILE A 228 3.30 -13.03 8.23
C ILE A 228 3.76 -13.70 6.94
N LEU A 229 4.79 -13.17 6.30
CA LEU A 229 5.33 -13.73 5.05
C LEU A 229 5.81 -15.17 5.24
N ASP A 230 6.51 -15.45 6.33
CA ASP A 230 7.00 -16.80 6.63
C ASP A 230 5.87 -17.83 6.61
N GLY A 231 4.82 -17.57 7.38
CA GLY A 231 3.67 -18.47 7.43
C GLY A 231 2.93 -18.59 6.10
N LEU A 232 2.76 -17.49 5.35
CA LEU A 232 2.13 -17.53 4.04
C LEU A 232 2.95 -18.32 3.03
N TYR A 233 4.26 -18.17 3.06
CA TYR A 233 5.16 -18.90 2.16
C TYR A 233 5.19 -20.40 2.48
N GLU A 234 4.97 -20.79 3.72
CA GLU A 234 4.79 -22.18 4.14
C GLU A 234 3.37 -22.73 3.91
N GLY A 235 2.48 -21.93 3.35
CA GLY A 235 1.12 -22.35 3.01
C GLY A 235 0.11 -22.24 4.14
N MET A 236 0.46 -21.57 5.25
CA MET A 236 -0.47 -21.34 6.35
C MET A 236 -1.54 -20.31 5.96
N SER A 237 -2.74 -20.48 6.49
CA SER A 237 -3.77 -19.45 6.39
C SER A 237 -3.43 -18.23 7.27
N TYR A 238 -3.94 -17.07 6.86
CA TYR A 238 -3.71 -15.82 7.61
C TYR A 238 -4.21 -15.89 9.06
N ASP A 239 -5.26 -16.66 9.33
CA ASP A 239 -5.82 -16.80 10.67
C ASP A 239 -4.98 -17.73 11.57
N GLU A 240 -4.36 -18.76 11.01
CA GLU A 240 -3.38 -19.61 11.72
C GLU A 240 -2.15 -18.79 12.11
N ILE A 241 -1.59 -18.04 11.17
CA ILE A 241 -0.44 -17.17 11.43
C ILE A 241 -0.74 -16.17 12.55
N LYS A 242 -1.92 -15.55 12.54
CA LYS A 242 -2.33 -14.61 13.59
C LYS A 242 -2.37 -15.24 14.99
N LYS A 243 -2.80 -16.50 15.10
CA LYS A 243 -2.80 -17.21 16.38
C LYS A 243 -1.38 -17.40 16.90
N ILE A 244 -0.44 -17.78 16.03
CA ILE A 244 0.97 -17.98 16.37
C ILE A 244 1.61 -16.65 16.82
N VAL A 245 1.45 -15.57 16.01
CA VAL A 245 2.03 -14.24 16.33
C VAL A 245 1.44 -13.64 17.61
N LYS A 246 0.21 -13.96 17.97
CA LYS A 246 -0.38 -13.55 19.26
C LYS A 246 0.17 -14.36 20.43
N ALA A 247 0.44 -15.65 20.24
CA ALA A 247 0.98 -16.52 21.28
C ALA A 247 2.43 -16.14 21.65
N GLN A 248 3.22 -15.68 20.69
CA GLN A 248 4.62 -15.24 20.90
C GLN A 248 4.75 -13.89 21.62
N LYS A 249 3.64 -13.16 21.83
CA LYS A 249 3.61 -11.85 22.52
C LYS A 249 3.15 -11.93 23.97
N LYS A 250 2.84 -13.11 24.45
CA LYS A 250 2.56 -13.42 25.86
C LYS A 250 3.79 -14.02 26.54
#